data_f45715aaee8884d7223648793c26e983
#
_entry.id   f45715aaee8884d7223648793c26e983
#
_cell.length_a   1.000
_cell.length_b   1.000
_cell.length_c   1.000
_cell.angle_alpha   90.00
_cell.angle_beta   90.00
_cell.angle_gamma   90.00
#
_symmetry.space_group_name_H-M   'P 1'
#
loop_
_entity.id
_entity.type
_entity.pdbx_description
1 polymer ?
#
loop_
_entity_poly.entity_id
_entity_poly.type
_entity_poly.pdbx_seq_one_letter_code
_entity_poly.pdbx_strand_id
1 'polypeptide(L)'
;MMYRFELPTPLAYFASLVQSDEHFPLLEAAASLAQDDYPDLDVQQVLGDVDQLMARLKRRLADDAAPLQRLRTLNQFFFRDLGFSGNVNNFYDPENSYLNSVLRTRKGIPISLAVLWIELAQGVGLNARGINFPGHFMVKVNLPKGQVVIDPFTGQSLSREELSERLEPFQRRGGLVDDFEVPIGLYLQAAEPRDVIARILRNLKEVHQSQADWVRLVAVLDRLVVLLPQAWSEYRDRGVAHEEQG
;
A
#
# COMPACT_ATOMS: atom_id res chain seq x y z
N MET A 1 -27.61 0.47 35.06
CA MET A 1 -26.81 -0.43 34.25
C MET A 1 -25.74 0.43 33.56
N MET A 2 -24.50 0.37 34.01
CA MET A 2 -23.40 1.08 33.38
C MET A 2 -22.97 0.27 32.16
N TYR A 3 -23.21 0.74 30.95
CA TYR A 3 -22.66 0.17 29.74
C TYR A 3 -21.13 0.37 29.81
N ARG A 4 -20.36 -0.70 30.03
CA ARG A 4 -18.93 -0.69 29.76
C ARG A 4 -18.77 -0.63 28.24
N PHE A 5 -18.37 0.52 27.72
CA PHE A 5 -17.85 0.60 26.35
C PHE A 5 -16.51 -0.14 26.35
N GLU A 6 -16.50 -1.37 25.90
CA GLU A 6 -15.24 -2.06 25.57
C GLU A 6 -14.76 -1.52 24.24
N LEU A 7 -13.52 -1.06 24.22
CA LEU A 7 -12.86 -0.67 22.98
C LEU A 7 -12.76 -1.90 22.05
N PRO A 8 -13.04 -1.77 20.76
CA PRO A 8 -12.91 -2.88 19.83
C PRO A 8 -11.46 -3.38 19.79
N THR A 9 -11.28 -4.70 19.65
CA THR A 9 -9.93 -5.26 19.41
C THR A 9 -9.38 -4.73 18.08
N PRO A 10 -8.04 -4.73 17.88
CA PRO A 10 -7.44 -4.33 16.60
C PRO A 10 -8.05 -5.05 15.39
N LEU A 11 -8.31 -6.36 15.51
CA LEU A 11 -8.97 -7.13 14.45
C LEU A 11 -10.42 -6.72 14.22
N ALA A 12 -11.19 -6.48 15.30
CA ALA A 12 -12.59 -6.03 15.18
C ALA A 12 -12.67 -4.62 14.55
N TYR A 13 -11.75 -3.74 14.91
CA TYR A 13 -11.64 -2.42 14.28
C TYR A 13 -11.31 -2.54 12.79
N PHE A 14 -10.27 -3.29 12.42
CA PHE A 14 -9.94 -3.56 11.03
C PHE A 14 -11.12 -4.16 10.25
N ALA A 15 -11.83 -5.15 10.83
CA ALA A 15 -12.99 -5.76 10.21
C ALA A 15 -14.09 -4.72 9.89
N SER A 16 -14.30 -3.74 10.77
CA SER A 16 -15.27 -2.67 10.54
C SER A 16 -14.89 -1.76 9.37
N LEU A 17 -13.60 -1.51 9.16
CA LEU A 17 -13.09 -0.66 8.07
C LEU A 17 -13.24 -1.31 6.69
N VAL A 18 -13.16 -2.64 6.62
CA VAL A 18 -13.11 -3.38 5.35
C VAL A 18 -14.44 -4.04 4.95
N GLN A 19 -15.55 -3.68 5.62
CA GLN A 19 -16.87 -4.26 5.37
C GLN A 19 -17.43 -3.97 3.97
N SER A 20 -17.13 -2.78 3.43
CA SER A 20 -17.68 -2.32 2.16
C SER A 20 -16.58 -1.80 1.23
N ASP A 21 -16.73 -2.05 -0.06
CA ASP A 21 -15.82 -1.50 -1.09
C ASP A 21 -16.26 -0.11 -1.56
N GLU A 22 -17.50 0.31 -1.29
CA GLU A 22 -18.05 1.57 -1.78
C GLU A 22 -17.32 2.80 -1.21
N HIS A 23 -16.95 2.76 0.06
CA HIS A 23 -16.23 3.85 0.75
C HIS A 23 -15.05 3.26 1.54
N PHE A 24 -14.18 2.51 0.87
CA PHE A 24 -13.07 1.83 1.52
C PHE A 24 -12.03 2.82 2.03
N PRO A 25 -11.80 2.94 3.35
CA PRO A 25 -10.87 3.90 3.94
C PRO A 25 -9.43 3.37 3.88
N LEU A 26 -8.81 3.43 2.69
CA LEU A 26 -7.52 2.80 2.41
C LEU A 26 -6.43 3.21 3.39
N LEU A 27 -6.28 4.52 3.66
CA LEU A 27 -5.24 5.03 4.57
C LEU A 27 -5.44 4.50 5.99
N GLU A 28 -6.68 4.57 6.51
CA GLU A 28 -7.01 4.13 7.85
C GLU A 28 -6.88 2.62 8.01
N ALA A 29 -7.34 1.84 7.03
CA ALA A 29 -7.17 0.39 7.01
C ALA A 29 -5.67 0.01 6.99
N ALA A 30 -4.85 0.69 6.18
CA ALA A 30 -3.41 0.46 6.15
C ALA A 30 -2.71 0.87 7.46
N ALA A 31 -3.12 1.98 8.09
CA ALA A 31 -2.58 2.43 9.37
C ALA A 31 -2.91 1.45 10.50
N SER A 32 -4.11 0.85 10.50
CA SER A 32 -4.55 -0.09 11.53
C SER A 32 -3.77 -1.41 11.54
N LEU A 33 -3.05 -1.76 10.45
CA LEU A 33 -2.28 -3.00 10.37
C LEU A 33 -1.15 -3.08 11.39
N ALA A 34 -0.64 -1.93 11.84
CA ALA A 34 0.44 -1.87 12.82
C ALA A 34 -0.02 -2.12 14.27
N GLN A 35 -1.34 -2.16 14.55
CA GLN A 35 -1.84 -2.24 15.93
C GLN A 35 -1.52 -3.57 16.63
N ASP A 36 -1.23 -4.64 15.88
CA ASP A 36 -0.82 -5.92 16.49
C ASP A 36 0.60 -5.83 17.06
N ASP A 37 1.50 -5.09 16.40
CA ASP A 37 2.88 -4.89 16.86
C ASP A 37 3.01 -3.67 17.78
N TYR A 38 2.10 -2.73 17.68
CA TYR A 38 2.04 -1.48 18.45
C TYR A 38 0.67 -1.32 19.14
N PRO A 39 0.42 -2.05 20.26
CA PRO A 39 -0.90 -2.04 20.92
C PRO A 39 -1.37 -0.66 21.37
N ASP A 40 -0.44 0.26 21.67
CA ASP A 40 -0.73 1.64 22.07
C ASP A 40 -0.83 2.61 20.88
N LEU A 41 -0.81 2.10 19.64
CA LEU A 41 -0.88 2.93 18.45
C LEU A 41 -2.25 3.60 18.33
N ASP A 42 -2.26 4.92 18.37
CA ASP A 42 -3.42 5.72 17.99
C ASP A 42 -3.45 5.89 16.46
N VAL A 43 -4.35 5.17 15.79
CA VAL A 43 -4.54 5.26 14.35
C VAL A 43 -4.94 6.68 13.94
N GLN A 44 -5.73 7.38 14.75
CA GLN A 44 -6.15 8.75 14.45
C GLN A 44 -4.97 9.73 14.47
N GLN A 45 -3.95 9.48 15.30
CA GLN A 45 -2.71 10.25 15.27
C GLN A 45 -1.96 10.03 13.95
N VAL A 46 -1.92 8.80 13.44
CA VAL A 46 -1.29 8.50 12.12
C VAL A 46 -2.00 9.25 10.99
N LEU A 47 -3.34 9.26 10.98
CA LEU A 47 -4.13 10.03 10.02
C LEU A 47 -3.85 11.54 10.14
N GLY A 48 -3.83 12.06 11.37
CA GLY A 48 -3.50 13.46 11.66
C GLY A 48 -2.11 13.87 11.17
N ASP A 49 -1.12 12.98 11.26
CA ASP A 49 0.23 13.22 10.71
C ASP A 49 0.21 13.34 9.18
N VAL A 50 -0.58 12.53 8.49
CA VAL A 50 -0.78 12.62 7.03
C VAL A 50 -1.53 13.90 6.67
N ASP A 51 -2.55 14.31 7.45
CA ASP A 51 -3.26 15.56 7.26
C ASP A 51 -2.35 16.78 7.40
N GLN A 52 -1.39 16.74 8.34
CA GLN A 52 -0.37 17.79 8.46
C GLN A 52 0.54 17.85 7.22
N LEU A 53 0.94 16.70 6.65
CA LEU A 53 1.69 16.67 5.40
C LEU A 53 0.86 17.23 4.24
N MET A 54 -0.43 16.87 4.17
CA MET A 54 -1.39 17.40 3.20
C MET A 54 -1.51 18.93 3.29
N ALA A 55 -1.69 19.45 4.49
CA ALA A 55 -1.77 20.90 4.71
C ALA A 55 -0.48 21.63 4.30
N ARG A 56 0.69 21.02 4.52
CA ARG A 56 1.99 21.55 4.09
C ARG A 56 2.13 21.52 2.57
N LEU A 57 1.66 20.47 1.90
CA LEU A 57 1.67 20.33 0.45
C LEU A 57 0.75 21.37 -0.21
N LYS A 58 -0.49 21.50 0.31
CA LYS A 58 -1.47 22.50 -0.21
C LYS A 58 -0.94 23.92 -0.17
N ARG A 59 -0.19 24.31 0.87
CA ARG A 59 0.43 25.66 0.94
C ARG A 59 1.50 25.94 -0.12
N ARG A 60 1.97 24.93 -0.85
CA ARG A 60 2.95 25.06 -1.95
C ARG A 60 2.30 25.15 -3.33
N LEU A 61 0.99 25.01 -3.38
CA LEU A 61 0.22 25.01 -4.62
C LEU A 61 -0.61 26.29 -4.72
N ALA A 62 -0.62 26.88 -5.91
CA ALA A 62 -1.63 27.89 -6.22
C ALA A 62 -2.99 27.21 -6.41
N ASP A 63 -4.10 27.90 -6.11
CA ASP A 63 -5.45 27.35 -6.18
C ASP A 63 -5.78 26.83 -7.59
N ASP A 64 -5.29 27.53 -8.61
CA ASP A 64 -5.48 27.25 -10.04
C ASP A 64 -4.36 26.38 -10.65
N ALA A 65 -3.47 25.79 -9.83
CA ALA A 65 -2.34 24.99 -10.32
C ALA A 65 -2.82 23.85 -11.24
N ALA A 66 -2.23 23.79 -12.44
CA ALA A 66 -2.53 22.73 -13.40
C ALA A 66 -2.13 21.34 -12.86
N PRO A 67 -2.82 20.25 -13.29
CA PRO A 67 -2.55 18.90 -12.78
C PRO A 67 -1.08 18.46 -12.88
N LEU A 68 -0.39 18.79 -13.96
CA LEU A 68 1.04 18.48 -14.10
C LEU A 68 1.91 19.26 -13.10
N GLN A 69 1.55 20.48 -12.78
CA GLN A 69 2.25 21.27 -11.76
C GLN A 69 2.01 20.68 -10.36
N ARG A 70 0.77 20.30 -10.04
CA ARG A 70 0.46 19.61 -8.78
C ARG A 70 1.27 18.34 -8.63
N LEU A 71 1.38 17.53 -9.69
CA LEU A 71 2.18 16.30 -9.70
C LEU A 71 3.67 16.58 -9.45
N ARG A 72 4.24 17.57 -10.14
CA ARG A 72 5.65 17.95 -9.95
C ARG A 72 5.91 18.44 -8.52
N THR A 73 5.04 19.28 -7.98
CA THR A 73 5.14 19.80 -6.61
C THR A 73 5.01 18.67 -5.59
N LEU A 74 4.08 17.73 -5.79
CA LEU A 74 3.95 16.55 -4.93
C LEU A 74 5.23 15.68 -4.95
N ASN A 75 5.76 15.37 -6.14
CA ASN A 75 6.97 14.54 -6.24
C ASN A 75 8.18 15.23 -5.60
N GLN A 76 8.36 16.52 -5.83
CA GLN A 76 9.41 17.30 -5.15
C GLN A 76 9.22 17.26 -3.64
N PHE A 77 8.01 17.51 -3.14
CA PHE A 77 7.69 17.51 -1.73
C PHE A 77 7.91 16.12 -1.10
N PHE A 78 7.35 15.06 -1.68
CA PHE A 78 7.39 13.72 -1.10
C PHE A 78 8.79 13.09 -1.15
N PHE A 79 9.39 13.03 -2.34
CA PHE A 79 10.63 12.29 -2.54
C PHE A 79 11.89 13.11 -2.19
N ARG A 80 11.87 14.44 -2.39
CA ARG A 80 13.06 15.28 -2.19
C ARG A 80 13.05 15.99 -0.84
N ASP A 81 11.98 16.73 -0.55
CA ASP A 81 11.97 17.58 0.64
C ASP A 81 11.67 16.79 1.92
N LEU A 82 10.78 15.78 1.86
CA LEU A 82 10.48 14.88 2.98
C LEU A 82 11.41 13.66 3.01
N GLY A 83 12.04 13.31 1.89
CA GLY A 83 13.00 12.22 1.79
C GLY A 83 12.39 10.81 1.82
N PHE A 84 11.08 10.66 1.50
CA PHE A 84 10.49 9.34 1.36
C PHE A 84 11.16 8.55 0.23
N SER A 85 11.55 7.33 0.52
CA SER A 85 12.20 6.44 -0.45
C SER A 85 12.14 4.98 -0.01
N GLY A 86 12.45 4.08 -0.93
CA GLY A 86 12.57 2.67 -0.62
C GLY A 86 13.68 2.36 0.39
N ASN A 87 13.42 1.36 1.25
CA ASN A 87 14.44 0.82 2.15
C ASN A 87 15.25 -0.25 1.44
N VAL A 88 16.31 0.17 0.75
CA VAL A 88 17.17 -0.75 -0.04
C VAL A 88 18.00 -1.68 0.85
N ASN A 89 18.42 -1.17 2.04
CA ASN A 89 19.33 -1.90 2.92
C ASN A 89 18.63 -2.98 3.75
N ASN A 90 17.35 -2.82 4.03
CA ASN A 90 16.56 -3.75 4.85
C ASN A 90 15.15 -3.90 4.28
N PHE A 91 15.03 -4.46 3.08
CA PHE A 91 13.75 -4.56 2.37
C PHE A 91 12.72 -5.43 3.10
N TYR A 92 13.16 -6.52 3.74
CA TYR A 92 12.30 -7.49 4.43
C TYR A 92 12.01 -7.13 5.90
N ASP A 93 12.27 -5.91 6.32
CA ASP A 93 11.85 -5.44 7.63
C ASP A 93 10.34 -5.17 7.63
N PRO A 94 9.54 -5.78 8.54
CA PRO A 94 8.10 -5.54 8.63
C PRO A 94 7.75 -4.06 8.85
N GLU A 95 8.65 -3.29 9.52
CA GLU A 95 8.52 -1.85 9.73
C GLU A 95 8.29 -1.06 8.42
N ASN A 96 8.80 -1.55 7.30
CA ASN A 96 8.61 -0.94 5.99
C ASN A 96 7.16 -1.00 5.49
N SER A 97 6.33 -1.88 6.08
CA SER A 97 4.92 -2.04 5.74
C SER A 97 3.99 -1.20 6.63
N TYR A 98 4.44 -0.81 7.83
CA TYR A 98 3.65 -0.08 8.81
C TYR A 98 3.73 1.43 8.60
N LEU A 99 2.58 2.09 8.35
CA LEU A 99 2.54 3.51 7.98
C LEU A 99 3.09 4.45 9.07
N ASN A 100 2.89 4.14 10.36
CA ASN A 100 3.49 4.88 11.47
C ASN A 100 5.01 4.89 11.40
N SER A 101 5.62 3.74 11.11
CA SER A 101 7.06 3.59 10.96
C SER A 101 7.57 4.26 9.68
N VAL A 102 6.86 4.11 8.56
CA VAL A 102 7.20 4.77 7.30
C VAL A 102 7.13 6.30 7.45
N LEU A 103 6.14 6.83 8.14
CA LEU A 103 6.04 8.27 8.43
C LEU A 103 7.21 8.78 9.27
N ARG A 104 7.65 7.99 10.25
CA ARG A 104 8.78 8.32 11.15
C ARG A 104 10.13 8.23 10.44
N THR A 105 10.37 7.12 9.73
CA THR A 105 11.69 6.80 9.14
C THR A 105 11.88 7.35 7.74
N ARG A 106 10.79 7.71 7.04
CA ARG A 106 10.75 8.06 5.60
C ARG A 106 11.20 6.92 4.69
N LYS A 107 11.22 5.70 5.20
CA LYS A 107 11.61 4.49 4.48
C LYS A 107 10.46 3.50 4.46
N GLY A 108 10.25 2.83 3.32
CA GLY A 108 9.19 1.85 3.17
C GLY A 108 9.41 0.92 1.98
N ILE A 109 8.47 0.02 1.79
CA ILE A 109 8.35 -0.79 0.56
C ILE A 109 7.48 -0.04 -0.47
N PRO A 110 7.50 -0.46 -1.75
CA PRO A 110 6.74 0.24 -2.80
C PRO A 110 5.29 0.54 -2.44
N ILE A 111 4.59 -0.44 -1.85
CA ILE A 111 3.16 -0.31 -1.59
C ILE A 111 2.83 0.61 -0.41
N SER A 112 3.61 0.60 0.68
CA SER A 112 3.39 1.49 1.82
C SER A 112 3.68 2.96 1.46
N LEU A 113 4.73 3.19 0.65
CA LEU A 113 5.03 4.50 0.08
C LEU A 113 3.93 4.96 -0.88
N ALA A 114 3.39 4.02 -1.69
CA ALA A 114 2.30 4.31 -2.62
C ALA A 114 1.03 4.76 -1.89
N VAL A 115 0.63 4.12 -0.79
CA VAL A 115 -0.56 4.50 -0.01
C VAL A 115 -0.46 5.96 0.43
N LEU A 116 0.66 6.35 1.05
CA LEU A 116 0.88 7.72 1.49
C LEU A 116 0.92 8.71 0.32
N TRP A 117 1.59 8.34 -0.77
CA TRP A 117 1.70 9.17 -1.95
C TRP A 117 0.35 9.38 -2.65
N ILE A 118 -0.47 8.31 -2.77
CA ILE A 118 -1.82 8.37 -3.36
C ILE A 118 -2.73 9.26 -2.54
N GLU A 119 -2.71 9.13 -1.22
CA GLU A 119 -3.48 9.98 -0.31
C GLU A 119 -3.18 11.46 -0.53
N LEU A 120 -1.89 11.82 -0.54
CA LEU A 120 -1.46 13.19 -0.82
C LEU A 120 -1.83 13.65 -2.24
N ALA A 121 -1.71 12.77 -3.24
CA ALA A 121 -2.08 13.08 -4.62
C ALA A 121 -3.57 13.39 -4.77
N GLN A 122 -4.42 12.54 -4.20
CA GLN A 122 -5.88 12.72 -4.23
C GLN A 122 -6.30 13.97 -3.46
N GLY A 123 -5.67 14.23 -2.31
CA GLY A 123 -5.94 15.40 -1.49
C GLY A 123 -5.59 16.74 -2.15
N VAL A 124 -4.74 16.74 -3.19
CA VAL A 124 -4.48 17.91 -4.05
C VAL A 124 -5.21 17.83 -5.39
N GLY A 125 -6.21 16.95 -5.52
CA GLY A 125 -7.09 16.85 -6.69
C GLY A 125 -6.47 16.14 -7.89
N LEU A 126 -5.46 15.27 -7.71
CA LEU A 126 -4.94 14.43 -8.77
C LEU A 126 -5.73 13.11 -8.82
N ASN A 127 -6.04 12.62 -10.02
CA ASN A 127 -6.62 11.29 -10.21
C ASN A 127 -5.51 10.24 -10.17
N ALA A 128 -5.12 9.87 -8.93
CA ALA A 128 -4.05 8.91 -8.65
C ALA A 128 -4.63 7.56 -8.21
N ARG A 129 -4.02 6.46 -8.65
CA ARG A 129 -4.37 5.09 -8.31
C ARG A 129 -3.12 4.23 -8.18
N GLY A 130 -3.20 3.18 -7.35
CA GLY A 130 -2.21 2.11 -7.31
C GLY A 130 -2.30 1.19 -8.52
N ILE A 131 -1.22 0.50 -8.81
CA ILE A 131 -1.12 -0.52 -9.85
C ILE A 131 -0.45 -1.76 -9.25
N ASN A 132 -1.13 -2.91 -9.32
CA ASN A 132 -0.56 -4.21 -8.99
C ASN A 132 0.32 -4.72 -10.16
N PHE A 133 1.46 -4.06 -10.35
CA PHE A 133 2.40 -4.48 -11.39
C PHE A 133 3.10 -5.79 -10.98
N PRO A 134 3.39 -6.71 -11.94
CA PRO A 134 4.11 -7.94 -11.63
C PRO A 134 5.45 -7.67 -10.95
N GLY A 135 5.68 -8.30 -9.78
CA GLY A 135 6.91 -8.15 -8.99
C GLY A 135 7.09 -6.78 -8.32
N HIS A 136 6.22 -5.80 -8.58
CA HIS A 136 6.36 -4.46 -8.02
C HIS A 136 5.00 -3.80 -7.81
N PHE A 137 4.93 -2.78 -6.94
CA PHE A 137 3.75 -1.92 -6.81
C PHE A 137 4.08 -0.52 -7.31
N MET A 138 3.25 0.01 -8.18
CA MET A 138 3.44 1.32 -8.79
C MET A 138 2.23 2.23 -8.55
N VAL A 139 2.38 3.51 -8.87
CA VAL A 139 1.26 4.46 -8.88
C VAL A 139 1.11 5.07 -10.26
N LYS A 140 -0.13 5.37 -10.65
CA LYS A 140 -0.42 6.11 -11.87
C LYS A 140 -1.24 7.36 -11.57
N VAL A 141 -1.02 8.37 -12.38
CA VAL A 141 -1.82 9.60 -12.41
C VAL A 141 -2.37 9.79 -13.79
N ASN A 142 -3.69 9.93 -13.89
CA ASN A 142 -4.35 10.31 -15.13
C ASN A 142 -4.32 11.83 -15.27
N LEU A 143 -3.70 12.30 -16.34
CA LEU A 143 -3.61 13.71 -16.71
C LEU A 143 -4.42 13.96 -17.99
N PRO A 144 -4.80 15.20 -18.32
CA PRO A 144 -5.57 15.50 -19.53
C PRO A 144 -4.93 15.03 -20.85
N LYS A 145 -3.60 14.88 -20.88
CA LYS A 145 -2.84 14.48 -22.08
C LYS A 145 -2.30 13.06 -22.03
N GLY A 146 -2.75 12.23 -21.06
CA GLY A 146 -2.29 10.86 -20.91
C GLY A 146 -2.09 10.48 -19.45
N GLN A 147 -1.35 9.39 -19.21
CA GLN A 147 -1.05 8.91 -17.85
C GLN A 147 0.45 8.95 -17.57
N VAL A 148 0.81 9.16 -16.32
CA VAL A 148 2.18 9.04 -15.81
C VAL A 148 2.20 7.89 -14.82
N VAL A 149 3.13 6.95 -14.98
CA VAL A 149 3.40 5.86 -14.05
C VAL A 149 4.67 6.21 -13.27
N ILE A 150 4.62 6.05 -11.95
CA ILE A 150 5.71 6.39 -11.04
C ILE A 150 6.01 5.18 -10.18
N ASP A 151 7.28 4.89 -10.02
CA ASP A 151 7.80 3.93 -9.05
C ASP A 151 7.90 4.63 -7.67
N PRO A 152 7.06 4.30 -6.68
CA PRO A 152 7.10 4.96 -5.38
C PRO A 152 8.35 4.62 -4.56
N PHE A 153 9.08 3.58 -4.93
CA PHE A 153 10.32 3.18 -4.27
C PHE A 153 11.48 4.10 -4.61
N THR A 154 11.55 4.54 -5.87
CA THR A 154 12.62 5.40 -6.40
C THR A 154 12.18 6.84 -6.63
N GLY A 155 10.88 7.09 -6.77
CA GLY A 155 10.32 8.38 -7.17
C GLY A 155 10.45 8.67 -8.65
N GLN A 156 10.87 7.71 -9.47
CA GLN A 156 11.07 7.88 -10.91
C GLN A 156 9.77 7.65 -11.69
N SER A 157 9.55 8.47 -12.71
CA SER A 157 8.53 8.22 -13.72
C SER A 157 9.07 7.23 -14.73
N LEU A 158 8.23 6.24 -15.11
CA LEU A 158 8.62 5.18 -16.01
C LEU A 158 7.99 5.39 -17.40
N SER A 159 8.78 5.22 -18.44
CA SER A 159 8.32 5.17 -19.81
C SER A 159 7.62 3.85 -20.13
N ARG A 160 6.95 3.78 -21.28
CA ARG A 160 6.31 2.54 -21.75
C ARG A 160 7.34 1.44 -22.01
N GLU A 161 8.49 1.81 -22.54
CA GLU A 161 9.63 0.93 -22.83
C GLU A 161 10.17 0.31 -21.55
N GLU A 162 10.47 1.12 -20.52
CA GLU A 162 10.93 0.64 -19.20
C GLU A 162 9.92 -0.28 -18.53
N LEU A 163 8.62 0.00 -18.68
CA LEU A 163 7.56 -0.86 -18.15
C LEU A 163 7.50 -2.21 -18.90
N SER A 164 7.69 -2.19 -20.24
CA SER A 164 7.73 -3.41 -21.05
C SER A 164 8.95 -4.27 -20.69
N GLU A 165 10.13 -3.68 -20.54
CA GLU A 165 11.34 -4.38 -20.10
C GLU A 165 11.17 -5.04 -18.73
N ARG A 166 10.50 -4.36 -17.78
CA ARG A 166 10.20 -4.93 -16.46
C ARG A 166 9.18 -6.08 -16.49
N LEU A 167 8.33 -6.15 -17.52
CA LEU A 167 7.35 -7.23 -17.71
C LEU A 167 7.94 -8.50 -18.33
N GLU A 168 8.95 -8.38 -19.16
CA GLU A 168 9.53 -9.53 -19.90
C GLU A 168 9.81 -10.77 -19.04
N PRO A 169 10.44 -10.67 -17.83
CA PRO A 169 10.72 -11.84 -17.01
C PRO A 169 9.46 -12.59 -16.55
N PHE A 170 8.36 -11.87 -16.38
CA PHE A 170 7.09 -12.43 -15.93
C PHE A 170 6.32 -13.07 -17.07
N GLN A 171 6.37 -12.48 -18.27
CA GLN A 171 5.77 -13.04 -19.49
C GLN A 171 6.44 -14.36 -19.88
N ARG A 172 7.77 -14.42 -19.84
CA ARG A 172 8.55 -15.65 -20.12
C ARG A 172 8.22 -16.79 -19.15
N ARG A 173 8.01 -16.50 -17.85
CA ARG A 173 7.64 -17.52 -16.83
C ARG A 173 6.21 -18.03 -16.98
N GLY A 174 5.32 -17.23 -17.50
CA GLY A 174 3.90 -17.58 -17.70
C GLY A 174 3.64 -18.54 -18.87
N GLY A 175 4.67 -18.98 -19.61
CA GLY A 175 4.54 -19.88 -20.74
C GLY A 175 3.80 -19.25 -21.95
N LEU A 176 3.62 -17.95 -21.94
CA LEU A 176 3.08 -17.16 -23.06
C LEU A 176 4.20 -16.95 -24.09
N VAL A 177 4.68 -18.07 -24.66
CA VAL A 177 5.62 -18.04 -25.76
C VAL A 177 4.81 -17.94 -27.06
N ASP A 178 5.09 -16.91 -27.80
CA ASP A 178 5.07 -16.69 -29.23
C ASP A 178 3.85 -16.10 -29.94
N ASP A 179 2.59 -16.04 -29.43
CA ASP A 179 1.55 -15.44 -30.30
C ASP A 179 0.53 -14.47 -29.66
N PHE A 180 0.57 -14.24 -28.36
CA PHE A 180 -0.31 -13.26 -27.70
C PHE A 180 0.47 -12.33 -26.77
N GLU A 181 0.99 -11.23 -27.30
CA GLU A 181 1.44 -10.11 -26.44
C GLU A 181 0.24 -9.57 -25.66
N VAL A 182 0.20 -9.87 -24.37
CA VAL A 182 -0.78 -9.23 -23.48
C VAL A 182 -0.49 -7.73 -23.46
N PRO A 183 -1.43 -6.88 -23.90
CA PRO A 183 -1.20 -5.45 -23.95
C PRO A 183 -0.80 -4.89 -22.59
N ILE A 184 0.25 -4.08 -22.54
CA ILE A 184 0.76 -3.47 -21.30
C ILE A 184 -0.34 -2.76 -20.50
N GLY A 185 -1.36 -2.22 -21.17
CA GLY A 185 -2.50 -1.56 -20.54
C GLY A 185 -3.26 -2.45 -19.54
N LEU A 186 -3.24 -3.78 -19.71
CA LEU A 186 -3.87 -4.70 -18.76
C LEU A 186 -3.09 -4.78 -17.43
N TYR A 187 -1.76 -4.66 -17.47
CA TYR A 187 -0.92 -4.61 -16.29
C TYR A 187 -0.93 -3.24 -15.59
N LEU A 188 -1.48 -2.22 -16.24
CA LEU A 188 -1.61 -0.86 -15.73
C LEU A 188 -3.02 -0.54 -15.22
N GLN A 189 -3.86 -1.56 -15.01
CA GLN A 189 -5.17 -1.36 -14.41
C GLN A 189 -5.03 -0.87 -12.96
N ALA A 190 -6.01 -0.07 -12.52
CA ALA A 190 -6.04 0.40 -11.14
C ALA A 190 -6.24 -0.78 -10.20
N ALA A 191 -5.43 -0.84 -9.15
CA ALA A 191 -5.67 -1.76 -8.04
C ALA A 191 -6.82 -1.22 -7.18
N GLU A 192 -7.74 -2.10 -6.82
CA GLU A 192 -8.79 -1.78 -5.88
C GLU A 192 -8.22 -1.63 -4.45
N PRO A 193 -8.78 -0.78 -3.60
CA PRO A 193 -8.26 -0.56 -2.24
C PRO A 193 -8.12 -1.85 -1.43
N ARG A 194 -9.06 -2.79 -1.58
CA ARG A 194 -9.03 -4.12 -0.95
C ARG A 194 -7.81 -4.92 -1.38
N ASP A 195 -7.46 -4.89 -2.67
CA ASP A 195 -6.29 -5.57 -3.20
C ASP A 195 -4.98 -4.93 -2.71
N VAL A 196 -4.97 -3.61 -2.50
CA VAL A 196 -3.82 -2.91 -1.91
C VAL A 196 -3.58 -3.42 -0.49
N ILE A 197 -4.59 -3.47 0.36
CA ILE A 197 -4.47 -4.00 1.72
C ILE A 197 -4.06 -5.48 1.71
N ALA A 198 -4.69 -6.29 0.85
CA ALA A 198 -4.32 -7.71 0.70
C ALA A 198 -2.84 -7.87 0.35
N ARG A 199 -2.30 -7.02 -0.51
CA ARG A 199 -0.89 -7.07 -0.90
C ARG A 199 0.05 -6.65 0.24
N ILE A 200 -0.32 -5.64 1.04
CA ILE A 200 0.46 -5.28 2.25
C ILE A 200 0.50 -6.47 3.22
N LEU A 201 -0.66 -7.07 3.49
CA LEU A 201 -0.75 -8.23 4.38
C LEU A 201 0.03 -9.44 3.86
N ARG A 202 0.03 -9.70 2.54
CA ARG A 202 0.83 -10.78 1.95
C ARG A 202 2.32 -10.52 2.04
N ASN A 203 2.78 -9.28 1.91
CA ASN A 203 4.19 -8.93 2.16
C ASN A 203 4.57 -9.21 3.63
N LEU A 204 3.72 -8.83 4.59
CA LEU A 204 3.94 -9.14 6.01
C LEU A 204 3.91 -10.64 6.27
N LYS A 205 2.99 -11.38 5.65
CA LYS A 205 2.91 -12.85 5.70
C LYS A 205 4.23 -13.49 5.27
N GLU A 206 4.78 -13.08 4.12
CA GLU A 206 6.07 -13.59 3.61
C GLU A 206 7.21 -13.29 4.59
N VAL A 207 7.26 -12.09 5.15
CA VAL A 207 8.29 -11.69 6.11
C VAL A 207 8.19 -12.54 7.38
N HIS A 208 7.04 -12.60 8.04
CA HIS A 208 6.87 -13.35 9.29
C HIS A 208 7.06 -14.85 9.08
N GLN A 209 6.60 -15.40 7.97
CA GLN A 209 6.83 -16.82 7.63
C GLN A 209 8.33 -17.11 7.44
N SER A 210 9.08 -16.23 6.77
CA SER A 210 10.53 -16.40 6.57
C SER A 210 11.33 -16.32 7.86
N GLN A 211 10.80 -15.60 8.86
CA GLN A 211 11.39 -15.42 10.19
C GLN A 211 10.91 -16.46 11.22
N ALA A 212 9.99 -17.36 10.83
CA ALA A 212 9.29 -18.28 11.71
C ALA A 212 8.59 -17.58 12.91
N ASP A 213 8.11 -16.34 12.70
CA ASP A 213 7.33 -15.59 13.67
C ASP A 213 5.84 -15.95 13.53
N TRP A 214 5.50 -17.09 14.09
CA TRP A 214 4.17 -17.68 13.95
C TRP A 214 3.07 -16.85 14.61
N VAL A 215 3.39 -16.15 15.71
CA VAL A 215 2.44 -15.29 16.42
C VAL A 215 1.98 -14.14 15.52
N ARG A 216 2.93 -13.40 14.93
CA ARG A 216 2.61 -12.30 14.00
C ARG A 216 2.03 -12.83 12.69
N LEU A 217 2.47 -13.99 12.23
CA LEU A 217 1.91 -14.63 11.04
C LEU A 217 0.42 -14.94 11.21
N VAL A 218 0.00 -15.49 12.36
CA VAL A 218 -1.42 -15.74 12.65
C VAL A 218 -2.22 -14.44 12.65
N ALA A 219 -1.74 -13.38 13.29
CA ALA A 219 -2.42 -12.08 13.30
C ALA A 219 -2.62 -11.51 11.89
N VAL A 220 -1.61 -11.62 11.01
CA VAL A 220 -1.70 -11.23 9.60
C VAL A 220 -2.71 -12.08 8.84
N LEU A 221 -2.72 -13.40 9.05
CA LEU A 221 -3.63 -14.33 8.39
C LEU A 221 -5.08 -14.14 8.87
N ASP A 222 -5.30 -13.79 10.14
CA ASP A 222 -6.63 -13.41 10.64
C ASP A 222 -7.18 -12.20 9.90
N ARG A 223 -6.36 -11.19 9.62
CA ARG A 223 -6.76 -10.03 8.82
C ARG A 223 -7.01 -10.41 7.35
N LEU A 224 -6.20 -11.30 6.77
CA LEU A 224 -6.38 -11.77 5.39
C LEU A 224 -7.70 -12.52 5.22
N VAL A 225 -8.08 -13.41 6.15
CA VAL A 225 -9.36 -14.14 6.04
C VAL A 225 -10.57 -13.23 6.26
N VAL A 226 -10.44 -12.18 7.08
CA VAL A 226 -11.48 -11.14 7.23
C VAL A 226 -11.61 -10.31 5.95
N LEU A 227 -10.49 -9.91 5.37
CA LEU A 227 -10.44 -9.09 4.16
C LEU A 227 -10.93 -9.85 2.92
N LEU A 228 -10.53 -11.11 2.80
CA LEU A 228 -10.74 -11.98 1.63
C LEU A 228 -11.46 -13.29 2.03
N PRO A 229 -12.74 -13.25 2.39
CA PRO A 229 -13.45 -14.41 2.96
C PRO A 229 -13.59 -15.58 1.98
N GLN A 230 -13.32 -15.39 0.69
CA GLN A 230 -13.34 -16.44 -0.33
C GLN A 230 -11.96 -17.00 -0.67
N ALA A 231 -10.88 -16.47 -0.07
CA ALA A 231 -9.51 -16.91 -0.37
C ALA A 231 -9.11 -18.13 0.49
N TRP A 232 -9.56 -19.33 0.10
CA TRP A 232 -9.33 -20.58 0.85
C TRP A 232 -7.86 -20.88 1.14
N SER A 233 -6.95 -20.41 0.32
CA SER A 233 -5.51 -20.52 0.57
C SER A 233 -5.09 -19.82 1.86
N GLU A 234 -5.67 -18.68 2.19
CA GLU A 234 -5.33 -17.93 3.41
C GLU A 234 -5.85 -18.66 4.67
N TYR A 235 -7.00 -19.34 4.58
CA TYR A 235 -7.50 -20.18 5.67
C TYR A 235 -6.61 -21.40 5.92
N ARG A 236 -6.16 -22.07 4.84
CA ARG A 236 -5.23 -23.20 4.95
C ARG A 236 -3.93 -22.75 5.62
N ASP A 237 -3.33 -21.66 5.13
CA ASP A 237 -2.05 -21.17 5.63
C ASP A 237 -2.17 -20.70 7.09
N ARG A 238 -3.35 -20.17 7.50
CA ARG A 238 -3.66 -19.88 8.90
C ARG A 238 -3.67 -21.15 9.77
N GLY A 239 -4.29 -22.22 9.28
CA GLY A 239 -4.28 -23.51 9.97
C GLY A 239 -2.87 -24.03 10.20
N VAL A 240 -2.02 -23.99 9.17
CA VAL A 240 -0.60 -24.38 9.28
C VAL A 240 0.14 -23.49 10.29
N ALA A 241 -0.06 -22.17 10.25
CA ALA A 241 0.59 -21.26 11.19
C ALA A 241 0.20 -21.53 12.65
N HIS A 242 -1.05 -21.93 12.91
CA HIS A 242 -1.48 -22.36 14.25
C HIS A 242 -0.82 -23.67 14.69
N GLU A 243 -0.66 -24.65 13.79
CA GLU A 243 0.03 -25.91 14.10
C GLU A 243 1.51 -25.65 14.46
N GLU A 244 2.19 -24.74 13.76
CA GLU A 244 3.58 -24.39 14.03
C GLU A 244 3.75 -23.55 15.32
N GLN A 245 2.70 -22.87 15.75
CA GLN A 245 2.70 -22.11 17.01
C GLN A 245 2.60 -23.02 18.25
N GLY A 246 2.03 -24.21 18.14
CA GLY A 246 1.85 -25.22 19.20
C GLY A 246 0.48 -25.21 19.83
#